data_6b11845dadf656fdc3a930d11b685f4a
#
_entry.id   6b11845dadf656fdc3a930d11b685f4a
#
_cell.length_a   1.000
_cell.length_b   1.000
_cell.length_c   1.000
_cell.angle_alpha   90.00
_cell.angle_beta   90.00
_cell.angle_gamma   90.00
#
_symmetry.space_group_name_H-M   'P 1'
#
loop_
_entity.id
_entity.type
_entity.pdbx_description
1 polymer ?
#
loop_
_entity_poly.entity_id
_entity_poly.type
_entity_poly.pdbx_seq_one_letter_code
_entity_poly.pdbx_strand_id
1 'polypeptide(L)'
;AFFAGSQTVGPIWTGDNTASWPQLRVSVPMLLALGLAGLPSSGADVGGFFGDPDPELLTRWYQLGIYYPFFRGHAHLDAARREPWLSGEPYTSRVRSALRERNVTGAPVMRPMFYEWPGEKDVGLAAADDQFLVGSSLLVAPALYPSADPSGLGLKRSVWLPSGGGERWFDSVSGVEERA
;
A
#
# COMPACT_ATOMS: atom_id res chain seq x y z
N ALA A 1 1.72 13.70 -17.40
CA ALA A 1 2.86 13.06 -18.07
C ALA A 1 4.15 13.37 -17.30
N PHE A 2 5.04 12.41 -17.24
CA PHE A 2 6.37 12.56 -16.64
C PHE A 2 7.42 11.92 -17.58
N PHE A 3 8.67 12.31 -17.40
CA PHE A 3 9.81 11.87 -18.21
C PHE A 3 11.06 11.76 -17.33
N ALA A 4 12.14 11.19 -17.87
CA ALA A 4 13.41 11.11 -17.15
C ALA A 4 13.85 12.49 -16.66
N GLY A 5 14.12 12.62 -15.37
CA GLY A 5 14.43 13.89 -14.72
C GLY A 5 13.27 14.52 -13.94
N SER A 6 12.02 14.10 -14.15
CA SER A 6 10.86 14.61 -13.38
C SER A 6 11.02 14.41 -11.89
N GLN A 7 11.66 13.31 -11.46
CA GLN A 7 11.92 13.00 -10.05
C GLN A 7 12.79 14.03 -9.32
N THR A 8 13.50 14.87 -10.05
CA THR A 8 14.35 15.92 -9.45
C THR A 8 13.58 17.16 -9.05
N VAL A 9 12.37 17.32 -9.58
CA VAL A 9 11.53 18.52 -9.36
C VAL A 9 10.30 18.25 -8.52
N GLY A 10 9.90 17.00 -8.34
CA GLY A 10 8.75 16.68 -7.51
C GLY A 10 8.27 15.24 -7.63
N PRO A 11 7.28 14.85 -6.83
CA PRO A 11 6.66 13.54 -6.91
C PRO A 11 5.82 13.40 -8.18
N ILE A 12 5.57 12.15 -8.56
CA ILE A 12 4.69 11.78 -9.68
C ILE A 12 3.55 10.89 -9.17
N TRP A 13 2.50 10.76 -9.97
CA TRP A 13 1.42 9.81 -9.69
C TRP A 13 1.12 8.93 -10.90
N THR A 14 0.41 7.84 -10.68
CA THR A 14 0.10 6.83 -11.69
C THR A 14 -0.97 7.27 -12.71
N GLY A 15 -1.47 8.48 -12.62
CA GLY A 15 -2.56 9.01 -13.45
C GLY A 15 -3.94 8.76 -12.83
N ASP A 16 -4.97 9.07 -13.62
CA ASP A 16 -6.37 9.02 -13.21
C ASP A 16 -6.87 7.57 -13.10
N ASN A 17 -6.81 7.03 -11.92
CA ASN A 17 -7.25 5.68 -11.58
C ASN A 17 -8.75 5.66 -11.22
N THR A 18 -9.34 4.47 -11.15
CA THR A 18 -10.76 4.30 -10.81
C THR A 18 -10.90 3.76 -9.38
N ALA A 19 -11.96 4.18 -8.68
CA ALA A 19 -12.33 3.68 -7.36
C ALA A 19 -12.78 2.22 -7.45
N SER A 20 -11.82 1.29 -7.49
CA SER A 20 -12.09 -0.15 -7.63
C SER A 20 -10.99 -1.00 -7.02
N TRP A 21 -11.35 -2.19 -6.57
CA TRP A 21 -10.40 -3.17 -6.03
C TRP A 21 -9.28 -3.56 -7.01
N PRO A 22 -9.53 -3.75 -8.33
CA PRO A 22 -8.44 -3.98 -9.28
C PRO A 22 -7.44 -2.84 -9.33
N GLN A 23 -7.89 -1.58 -9.26
CA GLN A 23 -7.00 -0.42 -9.25
C GLN A 23 -6.20 -0.31 -7.95
N LEU A 24 -6.81 -0.63 -6.81
CA LEU A 24 -6.09 -0.74 -5.55
C LEU A 24 -4.95 -1.78 -5.66
N ARG A 25 -5.25 -2.99 -6.19
CA ARG A 25 -4.24 -4.06 -6.34
C ARG A 25 -3.10 -3.65 -7.25
N VAL A 26 -3.41 -3.14 -8.45
CA VAL A 26 -2.39 -2.82 -9.44
C VAL A 26 -1.49 -1.66 -9.01
N SER A 27 -1.95 -0.81 -8.10
CA SER A 27 -1.13 0.30 -7.59
C SER A 27 0.17 -0.19 -6.93
N VAL A 28 0.17 -1.35 -6.29
CA VAL A 28 1.37 -1.91 -5.65
C VAL A 28 2.46 -2.19 -6.68
N PRO A 29 2.26 -3.10 -7.66
CA PRO A 29 3.31 -3.38 -8.65
C PRO A 29 3.67 -2.15 -9.51
N MET A 30 2.72 -1.24 -9.79
CA MET A 30 3.02 0.01 -10.50
C MET A 30 4.01 0.88 -9.73
N LEU A 31 3.82 1.10 -8.44
CA LEU A 31 4.71 1.92 -7.62
C LEU A 31 6.07 1.25 -7.40
N LEU A 32 6.09 -0.07 -7.22
CA LEU A 32 7.33 -0.83 -7.14
C LEU A 32 8.13 -0.72 -8.43
N ALA A 33 7.49 -0.86 -9.60
CA ALA A 33 8.13 -0.70 -10.91
C ALA A 33 8.66 0.72 -11.13
N LEU A 34 7.92 1.74 -10.73
CA LEU A 34 8.39 3.13 -10.78
C LEU A 34 9.60 3.36 -9.88
N GLY A 35 9.61 2.79 -8.68
CA GLY A 35 10.76 2.84 -7.77
C GLY A 35 12.02 2.23 -8.38
N LEU A 36 11.88 1.03 -8.99
CA LEU A 36 12.99 0.36 -9.71
C LEU A 36 13.47 1.15 -10.93
N ALA A 37 12.56 1.85 -11.61
CA ALA A 37 12.89 2.71 -12.75
C ALA A 37 13.53 4.07 -12.35
N GLY A 38 13.82 4.30 -11.07
CA GLY A 38 14.44 5.53 -10.58
C GLY A 38 13.46 6.67 -10.30
N LEU A 39 12.17 6.37 -10.16
CA LEU A 39 11.10 7.32 -9.81
C LEU A 39 10.51 6.98 -8.42
N PRO A 40 11.31 7.02 -7.35
CA PRO A 40 10.91 6.50 -6.03
C PRO A 40 9.83 7.33 -5.34
N SER A 41 9.71 8.63 -5.67
CA SER A 41 8.69 9.50 -5.10
C SER A 41 7.42 9.45 -5.95
N SER A 42 6.71 8.33 -5.89
CA SER A 42 5.50 8.08 -6.67
C SER A 42 4.32 7.66 -5.80
N GLY A 43 3.10 7.83 -6.31
CA GLY A 43 1.87 7.46 -5.63
C GLY A 43 0.72 7.23 -6.59
N ALA A 44 -0.36 6.65 -6.10
CA ALA A 44 -1.65 6.54 -6.78
C ALA A 44 -2.69 7.36 -6.01
N ASP A 45 -3.70 7.89 -6.71
CA ASP A 45 -4.76 8.65 -6.05
C ASP A 45 -5.54 7.76 -5.08
N VAL A 46 -5.44 8.07 -3.79
CA VAL A 46 -6.03 7.28 -2.70
C VAL A 46 -7.55 7.40 -2.73
N GLY A 47 -8.21 6.26 -2.88
CA GLY A 47 -9.65 6.17 -3.06
C GLY A 47 -10.10 6.14 -4.52
N GLY A 48 -9.17 6.29 -5.47
CA GLY A 48 -9.45 6.39 -6.89
C GLY A 48 -9.80 7.82 -7.36
N PHE A 49 -9.44 8.17 -8.59
CA PHE A 49 -9.77 9.47 -9.16
C PHE A 49 -11.20 9.50 -9.69
N PHE A 50 -11.61 8.50 -10.48
CA PHE A 50 -12.96 8.34 -10.97
C PHE A 50 -13.81 7.39 -10.12
N GLY A 51 -15.11 7.70 -10.02
CA GLY A 51 -16.09 6.91 -9.30
C GLY A 51 -16.01 7.08 -7.78
N ASP A 52 -16.88 6.38 -7.10
CA ASP A 52 -17.06 6.49 -5.65
C ASP A 52 -16.73 5.16 -4.97
N PRO A 53 -15.69 5.11 -4.14
CA PRO A 53 -15.36 3.92 -3.40
C PRO A 53 -16.40 3.66 -2.30
N ASP A 54 -16.73 2.40 -2.07
CA ASP A 54 -17.43 2.03 -0.85
C ASP A 54 -16.52 2.27 0.39
N PRO A 55 -17.09 2.32 1.60
CA PRO A 55 -16.32 2.61 2.82
C PRO A 55 -15.18 1.62 3.09
N GLU A 56 -15.33 0.34 2.73
CA GLU A 56 -14.27 -0.65 2.91
C GLU A 56 -13.12 -0.38 1.95
N LEU A 57 -13.39 -0.23 0.66
CA LEU A 57 -12.37 0.07 -0.35
C LEU A 57 -11.59 1.33 0.00
N LEU A 58 -12.30 2.40 0.38
CA LEU A 58 -11.67 3.66 0.79
C LEU A 58 -10.74 3.45 1.99
N THR A 59 -11.21 2.73 3.01
CA THR A 59 -10.42 2.43 4.20
C THR A 59 -9.16 1.63 3.86
N ARG A 60 -9.29 0.57 3.03
CA ARG A 60 -8.14 -0.24 2.59
C ARG A 60 -7.16 0.58 1.76
N TRP A 61 -7.68 1.48 0.94
CA TRP A 61 -6.80 2.37 0.17
C TRP A 61 -6.02 3.35 1.06
N TYR A 62 -6.64 3.88 2.10
CA TYR A 62 -5.92 4.67 3.10
C TYR A 62 -4.87 3.85 3.83
N GLN A 63 -5.21 2.62 4.27
CA GLN A 63 -4.27 1.71 4.96
C GLN A 63 -3.05 1.37 4.10
N LEU A 64 -3.24 1.14 2.80
CA LEU A 64 -2.13 0.94 1.86
C LEU A 64 -1.42 2.26 1.55
N GLY A 65 -2.18 3.32 1.30
CA GLY A 65 -1.68 4.61 0.86
C GLY A 65 -0.72 5.30 1.83
N ILE A 66 -0.82 5.01 3.13
CA ILE A 66 0.14 5.54 4.12
C ILE A 66 1.58 5.13 3.82
N TYR A 67 1.77 4.02 3.11
CA TYR A 67 3.08 3.52 2.69
C TYR A 67 3.51 4.03 1.31
N TYR A 68 2.64 4.70 0.54
CA TYR A 68 3.04 5.31 -0.72
C TYR A 68 4.07 6.42 -0.49
N PRO A 69 5.17 6.45 -1.24
CA PRO A 69 6.14 7.55 -1.18
C PRO A 69 5.50 8.91 -1.43
N PHE A 70 4.55 8.99 -2.37
CA PHE A 70 3.68 10.15 -2.56
C PHE A 70 2.25 9.80 -2.17
N PHE A 71 1.80 10.30 -1.03
CA PHE A 71 0.48 10.06 -0.49
C PHE A 71 -0.45 11.26 -0.76
N ARG A 72 -1.49 11.03 -1.56
CA ARG A 72 -2.46 12.05 -1.91
C ARG A 72 -3.86 11.46 -2.07
N GLY A 73 -4.85 12.01 -1.34
CA GLY A 73 -6.27 11.85 -1.66
C GLY A 73 -6.67 12.85 -2.74
N HIS A 74 -7.08 12.37 -3.90
CA HIS A 74 -7.46 13.19 -5.05
C HIS A 74 -8.59 12.52 -5.82
N ALA A 75 -9.54 13.32 -6.33
CA ALA A 75 -10.72 12.81 -7.02
C ALA A 75 -11.21 13.79 -8.07
N HIS A 76 -11.92 13.26 -9.08
CA HIS A 76 -12.64 14.07 -10.05
C HIS A 76 -13.66 14.98 -9.38
N LEU A 77 -13.95 16.11 -10.00
CA LEU A 77 -14.85 17.12 -9.43
C LEU A 77 -16.30 16.59 -9.20
N ASP A 78 -16.75 15.61 -9.99
CA ASP A 78 -18.06 14.99 -9.87
C ASP A 78 -18.11 13.83 -8.87
N ALA A 79 -16.95 13.44 -8.30
CA ALA A 79 -16.88 12.37 -7.32
C ALA A 79 -17.43 12.83 -5.97
N ALA A 80 -18.07 11.93 -5.23
CA ALA A 80 -18.53 12.20 -3.88
C ALA A 80 -17.36 12.53 -2.94
N ARG A 81 -17.65 13.38 -1.94
CA ARG A 81 -16.71 13.70 -0.87
C ARG A 81 -16.26 12.43 -0.15
N ARG A 82 -14.96 12.30 0.07
CA ARG A 82 -14.36 11.06 0.60
C ARG A 82 -13.27 11.30 1.63
N GLU A 83 -13.33 12.40 2.34
CA GLU A 83 -12.38 12.68 3.40
C GLU A 83 -12.44 11.59 4.48
N PRO A 84 -11.31 11.29 5.13
CA PRO A 84 -11.19 10.14 6.05
C PRO A 84 -12.21 10.03 7.16
N TRP A 85 -12.84 11.15 7.50
CA TRP A 85 -13.82 11.24 8.59
C TRP A 85 -15.28 11.05 8.16
N LEU A 86 -15.56 10.90 6.86
CA LEU A 86 -16.93 10.85 6.34
C LEU A 86 -17.53 9.44 6.31
N SER A 87 -16.70 8.40 6.37
CA SER A 87 -17.16 7.00 6.20
C SER A 87 -17.87 6.42 7.41
N GLY A 88 -17.93 7.14 8.55
CA GLY A 88 -18.52 6.64 9.80
C GLY A 88 -17.66 5.54 10.47
N GLU A 89 -18.11 5.06 11.63
CA GLU A 89 -17.45 3.97 12.33
C GLU A 89 -17.85 2.60 11.73
N PRO A 90 -16.94 1.60 11.71
CA PRO A 90 -15.56 1.61 12.26
C PRO A 90 -14.50 2.14 11.31
N TYR A 91 -14.85 2.60 10.13
CA TYR A 91 -13.90 2.97 9.07
C TYR A 91 -13.08 4.22 9.43
N THR A 92 -13.73 5.24 9.98
CA THR A 92 -13.07 6.48 10.40
C THR A 92 -11.95 6.22 11.43
N SER A 93 -12.20 5.37 12.42
CA SER A 93 -11.19 5.01 13.43
C SER A 93 -9.99 4.30 12.81
N ARG A 94 -10.20 3.42 11.83
CA ARG A 94 -9.13 2.68 11.14
C ARG A 94 -8.25 3.61 10.29
N VAL A 95 -8.87 4.50 9.51
CA VAL A 95 -8.12 5.47 8.71
C VAL A 95 -7.32 6.41 9.62
N ARG A 96 -7.91 6.85 10.72
CA ARG A 96 -7.20 7.68 11.72
C ARG A 96 -6.00 6.96 12.32
N SER A 97 -6.11 5.66 12.60
CA SER A 97 -5.00 4.84 13.08
C SER A 97 -3.88 4.76 12.05
N ALA A 98 -4.21 4.45 10.78
CA ALA A 98 -3.26 4.39 9.68
C ALA A 98 -2.51 5.72 9.48
N LEU A 99 -3.22 6.85 9.50
CA LEU A 99 -2.60 8.17 9.37
C LEU A 99 -1.66 8.53 10.54
N ARG A 100 -1.95 8.05 11.75
CA ARG A 100 -1.04 8.20 12.90
C ARG A 100 0.23 7.38 12.70
N GLU A 101 0.11 6.14 12.22
CA GLU A 101 1.24 5.28 11.94
C GLU A 101 2.21 5.93 10.93
N ARG A 102 1.69 6.46 9.82
CA ARG A 102 2.51 7.20 8.84
C ARG A 102 3.31 8.34 9.49
N ASN A 103 2.68 9.11 10.36
CA ASN A 103 3.31 10.25 11.02
C ASN A 103 4.49 9.86 11.92
N VAL A 104 4.45 8.65 12.49
CA VAL A 104 5.51 8.13 13.37
C VAL A 104 6.66 7.53 12.56
N THR A 105 6.38 6.83 11.45
CA THR A 105 7.39 6.05 10.71
C THR A 105 8.14 6.85 9.66
N GLY A 106 7.63 7.99 9.21
CA GLY A 106 8.30 8.83 8.21
C GLY A 106 8.53 8.12 6.89
N ALA A 107 7.50 7.96 6.10
CA ALA A 107 7.37 7.17 4.88
C ALA A 107 8.66 6.84 4.10
N PRO A 108 9.06 5.58 4.05
CA PRO A 108 10.23 5.09 3.33
C PRO A 108 9.90 4.61 1.91
N VAL A 109 10.95 4.33 1.16
CA VAL A 109 10.90 3.82 -0.21
C VAL A 109 10.30 2.41 -0.22
N MET A 110 9.22 2.19 -0.96
CA MET A 110 8.67 0.86 -1.23
C MET A 110 9.66 0.03 -2.03
N ARG A 111 9.90 -1.23 -1.60
CA ARG A 111 10.84 -2.16 -2.26
C ARG A 111 10.15 -3.50 -2.51
N PRO A 112 10.25 -4.07 -3.72
CA PRO A 112 9.77 -5.42 -3.95
C PRO A 112 10.62 -6.43 -3.14
N MET A 113 10.02 -7.55 -2.73
CA MET A 113 10.68 -8.56 -1.91
C MET A 113 11.96 -9.09 -2.57
N PHE A 114 11.95 -9.33 -3.88
CA PHE A 114 13.11 -9.83 -4.63
C PHE A 114 14.30 -8.86 -4.65
N TYR A 115 14.13 -7.60 -4.28
CA TYR A 115 15.21 -6.62 -4.19
C TYR A 115 16.16 -6.95 -3.04
N GLU A 116 15.63 -7.41 -1.91
CA GLU A 116 16.43 -7.78 -0.73
C GLU A 116 16.82 -9.28 -0.77
N TRP A 117 15.99 -10.14 -1.38
CA TRP A 117 16.22 -11.59 -1.47
C TRP A 117 16.26 -12.09 -2.94
N PRO A 118 17.22 -11.67 -3.76
CA PRO A 118 17.23 -12.00 -5.20
C PRO A 118 17.50 -13.48 -5.50
N GLY A 119 18.00 -14.24 -4.53
CA GLY A 119 18.33 -15.66 -4.69
C GLY A 119 17.22 -16.63 -4.27
N GLU A 120 16.17 -16.14 -3.68
CA GLU A 120 15.04 -16.96 -3.20
C GLU A 120 14.09 -17.28 -4.34
N LYS A 121 13.99 -18.57 -4.70
CA LYS A 121 13.18 -19.02 -5.86
C LYS A 121 11.69 -18.77 -5.70
N ASP A 122 11.19 -18.77 -4.47
CA ASP A 122 9.77 -18.61 -4.15
C ASP A 122 9.31 -17.16 -4.06
N VAL A 123 10.24 -16.19 -4.04
CA VAL A 123 9.95 -14.75 -4.09
C VAL A 123 9.29 -14.33 -5.39
N GLY A 124 9.50 -15.12 -6.46
CA GLY A 124 9.33 -14.64 -7.83
C GLY A 124 7.91 -14.31 -8.26
N LEU A 125 6.89 -14.98 -7.76
CA LEU A 125 5.53 -14.83 -8.29
C LEU A 125 4.47 -14.57 -7.23
N ALA A 126 4.58 -15.18 -6.04
CA ALA A 126 3.53 -15.09 -5.01
C ALA A 126 3.61 -13.81 -4.17
N ALA A 127 4.78 -13.18 -4.09
CA ALA A 127 5.02 -12.00 -3.25
C ALA A 127 5.37 -10.73 -4.05
N ALA A 128 5.41 -10.82 -5.38
CA ALA A 128 5.85 -9.69 -6.21
C ALA A 128 4.82 -8.55 -6.29
N ASP A 129 3.53 -8.89 -6.22
CA ASP A 129 2.45 -7.96 -6.55
C ASP A 129 1.61 -7.54 -5.34
N ASP A 130 1.76 -8.19 -4.21
CA ASP A 130 0.81 -8.06 -3.11
C ASP A 130 1.46 -7.87 -1.72
N GLN A 131 2.77 -7.92 -1.62
CA GLN A 131 3.55 -7.54 -0.44
C GLN A 131 4.86 -6.87 -0.84
N PHE A 132 5.38 -6.04 0.05
CA PHE A 132 6.59 -5.26 -0.22
C PHE A 132 7.27 -4.87 1.09
N LEU A 133 8.52 -4.44 0.98
CA LEU A 133 9.22 -3.81 2.08
C LEU A 133 9.07 -2.30 2.03
N VAL A 134 9.07 -1.73 3.22
CA VAL A 134 9.20 -0.32 3.47
C VAL A 134 10.54 -0.10 4.18
N GLY A 135 11.50 0.50 3.46
CA GLY A 135 12.90 0.44 3.90
C GLY A 135 13.44 -0.99 3.86
N SER A 136 14.28 -1.35 4.81
CA SER A 136 14.92 -2.67 4.90
C SER A 136 14.31 -3.59 5.97
N SER A 137 13.31 -3.13 6.74
CA SER A 137 12.93 -3.81 7.98
C SER A 137 11.43 -3.96 8.20
N LEU A 138 10.58 -3.23 7.47
CA LEU A 138 9.14 -3.32 7.62
C LEU A 138 8.52 -4.01 6.40
N LEU A 139 8.01 -5.22 6.59
CA LEU A 139 7.22 -5.93 5.59
C LEU A 139 5.76 -5.49 5.67
N VAL A 140 5.20 -5.11 4.54
CA VAL A 140 3.80 -4.70 4.39
C VAL A 140 3.08 -5.69 3.48
N ALA A 141 2.02 -6.29 3.99
CA ALA A 141 1.15 -7.21 3.28
C ALA A 141 -0.29 -6.67 3.33
N PRO A 142 -0.65 -5.74 2.42
CA PRO A 142 -1.92 -5.04 2.49
C PRO A 142 -3.12 -5.93 2.14
N ALA A 143 -4.29 -5.57 2.66
CA ALA A 143 -5.56 -6.18 2.28
C ALA A 143 -6.04 -5.59 0.94
N LEU A 144 -5.92 -6.37 -0.13
CA LEU A 144 -6.15 -5.95 -1.52
C LEU A 144 -7.47 -6.46 -2.13
N TYR A 145 -8.29 -7.12 -1.33
CA TYR A 145 -9.57 -7.71 -1.74
C TYR A 145 -10.66 -7.34 -0.75
N PRO A 146 -11.93 -7.31 -1.19
CA PRO A 146 -13.04 -7.10 -0.26
C PRO A 146 -13.10 -8.24 0.77
N SER A 147 -13.51 -7.89 1.98
CA SER A 147 -13.76 -8.90 3.01
C SER A 147 -15.04 -9.66 2.70
N ALA A 148 -15.01 -10.99 2.88
CA ALA A 148 -16.24 -11.79 2.92
C ALA A 148 -17.00 -11.60 4.26
N ASP A 149 -16.34 -11.05 5.26
CA ASP A 149 -16.93 -10.71 6.56
C ASP A 149 -17.59 -9.32 6.50
N PRO A 150 -18.89 -9.18 6.77
CA PRO A 150 -19.57 -7.89 6.76
C PRO A 150 -18.98 -6.83 7.70
N SER A 151 -18.25 -7.25 8.74
CA SER A 151 -17.52 -6.33 9.63
C SER A 151 -16.27 -5.73 8.98
N GLY A 152 -15.80 -6.30 7.86
CA GLY A 152 -14.55 -5.93 7.19
C GLY A 152 -13.29 -6.16 8.05
N LEU A 153 -13.42 -6.93 9.15
CA LEU A 153 -12.36 -7.13 10.15
C LEU A 153 -11.54 -8.41 9.93
N GLY A 154 -12.09 -9.39 9.21
CA GLY A 154 -11.62 -10.76 9.21
C GLY A 154 -10.78 -11.19 7.99
N LEU A 155 -10.06 -10.30 7.30
CA LEU A 155 -9.18 -10.71 6.22
C LEU A 155 -7.94 -11.42 6.78
N LYS A 156 -7.92 -12.75 6.59
CA LYS A 156 -6.70 -13.55 6.74
C LYS A 156 -6.07 -13.68 5.36
N ARG A 157 -4.77 -13.47 5.28
CA ARG A 157 -3.98 -13.74 4.08
C ARG A 157 -2.68 -14.44 4.44
N SER A 158 -2.16 -15.23 3.53
CA SER A 158 -0.81 -15.74 3.66
C SER A 158 0.20 -14.63 3.37
N VAL A 159 1.22 -14.56 4.19
CA VAL A 159 2.36 -13.66 4.02
C VAL A 159 3.59 -14.52 3.83
N TRP A 160 4.33 -14.26 2.77
CA TRP A 160 5.60 -14.94 2.56
C TRP A 160 6.68 -14.25 3.40
N LEU A 161 7.37 -15.04 4.22
CA LEU A 161 8.50 -14.58 5.03
C LEU A 161 9.79 -15.25 4.50
N PRO A 162 10.87 -14.50 4.25
CA PRO A 162 12.17 -15.08 3.89
C PRO A 162 12.69 -16.00 5.00
N SER A 163 13.23 -17.15 4.63
CA SER A 163 13.70 -18.17 5.59
C SER A 163 15.22 -18.42 5.53
N GLY A 164 15.91 -17.85 4.55
CA GLY A 164 17.31 -18.23 4.23
C GLY A 164 18.40 -17.43 4.92
N GLY A 165 18.12 -16.26 5.47
CA GLY A 165 19.13 -15.30 5.93
C GLY A 165 19.32 -15.17 7.44
N GLY A 166 18.55 -15.92 8.23
CA GLY A 166 18.58 -15.80 9.69
C GLY A 166 17.79 -14.62 10.24
N GLU A 167 16.95 -14.01 9.41
CA GLU A 167 16.04 -12.95 9.80
C GLU A 167 14.99 -13.46 10.80
N ARG A 168 14.65 -12.61 11.75
CA ARG A 168 13.55 -12.84 12.69
C ARG A 168 12.45 -11.83 12.40
N TRP A 169 11.23 -12.31 12.28
CA TRP A 169 10.06 -11.50 11.97
C TRP A 169 9.18 -11.34 13.20
N PHE A 170 8.66 -10.14 13.37
CA PHE A 170 7.78 -9.82 14.49
C PHE A 170 6.56 -9.07 13.97
N ASP A 171 5.39 -9.44 14.48
CA ASP A 171 4.19 -8.63 14.26
C ASP A 171 4.39 -7.24 14.87
N SER A 172 4.19 -6.20 14.07
CA SER A 172 4.50 -4.81 14.46
C SER A 172 3.59 -4.25 15.56
N VAL A 173 2.44 -4.89 15.80
CA VAL A 173 1.44 -4.44 16.78
C VAL A 173 1.58 -5.22 18.08
N SER A 174 1.65 -6.55 18.01
CA SER A 174 1.71 -7.41 19.18
C SER A 174 3.13 -7.68 19.68
N GLY A 175 4.14 -7.50 18.81
CA GLY A 175 5.53 -7.85 19.09
C GLY A 175 5.79 -9.36 19.15
N VAL A 176 4.82 -10.17 18.74
CA VAL A 176 4.97 -11.63 18.70
C VAL A 176 5.86 -12.02 17.51
N GLU A 177 6.77 -12.97 17.76
CA GLU A 177 7.63 -13.52 16.71
C GLU A 177 6.82 -14.42 15.79
N GLU A 178 6.91 -14.14 14.49
CA GLU A 178 6.32 -14.94 13.42
C GLU A 178 7.40 -15.84 12.78
N ARG A 179 6.99 -17.02 12.34
CA ARG A 179 7.90 -17.99 11.71
C ARG A 179 7.63 -18.07 10.22
N ALA A 180 8.72 -18.11 9.45
CA ALA A 180 8.71 -18.38 8.02
C ALA A 180 8.22 -19.80 7.68
#